data_d1bed95357b5b659a1ebf1d5ac87b674
#
_entry.id   d1bed95357b5b659a1ebf1d5ac87b674
#
_cell.length_a   1.000
_cell.length_b   1.000
_cell.length_c   1.000
_cell.angle_alpha   90.00
_cell.angle_beta   90.00
_cell.angle_gamma   90.00
#
_symmetry.space_group_name_H-M   'P 1'
#
loop_
_entity.id
_entity.type
_entity.pdbx_description
1 polymer ?
#
loop_
_entity_poly.entity_id
_entity_poly.type
_entity_poly.pdbx_seq_one_letter_code
_entity_poly.pdbx_strand_id
1 'polypeptide(L)'
;MLIPRPQEIKNNGSTLKNKAIGQVKNAFSPLLFRHYKDMILADDSSPTILEIKQDLSIENEEEYHLIIREDNIQIISKTEKAAFYGLVTLKQLQSEQTIETQEIKDKPDLKVRGLMLDISRTKVPHVLTIKKIIDLMAELKYNHLELYVEGFSYEYKNIKEALADKNYLTQEEYLEVEKYAIEKYIDFVPNQNGFGHMSDWLALDKFKELAECPDGFEIWGSKRPPSTLDPTNPKSFELVKQMYEEMIPFTKSKYFNMNFDEPYELGHGKSKQECLKTSTEDVYIEYLEKLANIVRKYNKIPMIWGDVLVKHPDKISKLSKDIVFIDWGYNKAYDFVSHAKMLEELKVKYLLAPGTSSWSSITGRFIDMKETIENSTYAAKKYHGLGILLTDWGDMGHLQYLPSSYLGFIYGAMLSWSSGTIEDAEKYLAIILNDETLAKVIVELSHYHELEGEYRDYGTRLFASIMWAEHGRRQDDKVNFFLNRMKSNIISYEAVQNLHNLFTQEKNKLQNAKECLEKDEIKNAILLLETLLDINERLHSYLDNCIVNFDEPIKNLEKYLENHKKLWLARNIKEGYAFSANRINWLIEMLMCLDRKEKI
;
A
#
# COMPACT_ATOMS: atom_id res chain seq x y z
N MET A 1 16.21 -14.91 -14.31
CA MET A 1 16.49 -13.91 -13.21
C MET A 1 15.75 -14.34 -11.95
N LEU A 2 16.42 -14.35 -10.78
CA LEU A 2 15.83 -14.72 -9.49
C LEU A 2 15.48 -13.47 -8.68
N ILE A 3 14.22 -13.31 -8.31
CA ILE A 3 13.70 -12.18 -7.51
C ILE A 3 12.73 -12.72 -6.43
N PRO A 4 12.99 -12.43 -5.16
CA PRO A 4 14.19 -11.79 -4.62
C PRO A 4 15.48 -12.58 -4.90
N ARG A 5 16.61 -11.89 -4.97
CA ARG A 5 17.90 -12.52 -5.21
C ARG A 5 18.29 -13.39 -4.01
N PRO A 6 18.68 -14.66 -4.21
CA PRO A 6 19.19 -15.50 -3.13
C PRO A 6 20.48 -14.96 -2.49
N GLN A 7 20.69 -15.28 -1.20
CA GLN A 7 21.87 -14.88 -0.45
C GLN A 7 23.17 -15.47 -1.03
N GLU A 8 23.14 -16.76 -1.33
CA GLU A 8 24.31 -17.48 -1.82
C GLU A 8 23.95 -18.37 -3.00
N ILE A 9 24.71 -18.27 -4.09
CA ILE A 9 24.60 -19.14 -5.27
C ILE A 9 25.98 -19.64 -5.61
N LYS A 10 26.15 -20.97 -5.70
CA LYS A 10 27.38 -21.63 -6.11
C LYS A 10 27.12 -22.49 -7.35
N ASN A 11 27.59 -22.04 -8.50
CA ASN A 11 27.49 -22.76 -9.77
C ASN A 11 28.50 -23.89 -9.85
N ASN A 12 28.08 -25.03 -10.42
CA ASN A 12 28.91 -26.24 -10.53
C ASN A 12 29.40 -26.55 -11.96
N GLY A 13 29.05 -25.68 -12.94
CA GLY A 13 29.62 -25.70 -14.30
C GLY A 13 29.04 -26.74 -15.27
N SER A 14 27.97 -27.46 -14.90
CA SER A 14 27.18 -28.32 -15.80
C SER A 14 25.71 -27.86 -15.82
N THR A 15 24.85 -28.54 -16.58
CA THR A 15 23.42 -28.21 -16.70
C THR A 15 22.53 -29.36 -16.30
N LEU A 16 21.36 -29.08 -15.79
CA LEU A 16 20.28 -30.03 -15.54
C LEU A 16 19.82 -30.63 -16.88
N LYS A 17 19.82 -31.95 -17.00
CA LYS A 17 19.52 -32.66 -18.25
C LYS A 17 18.07 -32.44 -18.73
N ASN A 18 17.15 -32.39 -17.80
CA ASN A 18 15.74 -32.06 -18.08
C ASN A 18 15.16 -31.18 -16.98
N LYS A 19 14.63 -30.03 -17.34
CA LYS A 19 14.06 -29.08 -16.38
C LYS A 19 12.65 -29.45 -15.89
N ALA A 20 11.94 -30.33 -16.58
CA ALA A 20 10.67 -30.87 -16.11
C ALA A 20 10.92 -31.95 -15.05
N ILE A 21 10.04 -32.04 -14.06
CA ILE A 21 10.14 -32.99 -12.95
C ILE A 21 9.28 -34.21 -13.26
N GLY A 22 9.88 -35.42 -13.27
CA GLY A 22 9.15 -36.67 -13.49
C GLY A 22 8.60 -37.27 -12.19
N GLN A 23 9.37 -37.17 -11.10
CA GLN A 23 8.94 -37.68 -9.80
C GLN A 23 9.21 -36.69 -8.69
N VAL A 24 8.29 -36.59 -7.73
CA VAL A 24 8.48 -35.81 -6.51
C VAL A 24 8.37 -36.69 -5.26
N LYS A 25 9.32 -36.51 -4.32
CA LYS A 25 9.26 -37.04 -2.96
C LYS A 25 9.13 -35.87 -2.01
N ASN A 26 8.03 -35.79 -1.29
CA ASN A 26 7.73 -34.66 -0.40
C ASN A 26 7.61 -35.13 1.05
N ALA A 27 8.43 -34.56 1.93
CA ALA A 27 8.42 -34.84 3.37
C ALA A 27 7.42 -33.99 4.18
N PHE A 28 6.74 -33.04 3.55
CA PHE A 28 5.80 -32.12 4.19
C PHE A 28 4.33 -32.47 3.87
N SER A 29 3.44 -31.52 4.07
CA SER A 29 2.01 -31.73 3.95
C SER A 29 1.50 -31.87 2.49
N PRO A 30 0.26 -32.33 2.27
CA PRO A 30 -0.40 -32.29 0.96
C PRO A 30 -0.54 -30.88 0.39
N LEU A 31 -0.53 -29.83 1.22
CA LEU A 31 -0.61 -28.44 0.77
C LEU A 31 0.62 -28.09 -0.07
N LEU A 32 1.82 -28.38 0.42
CA LEU A 32 3.05 -28.14 -0.34
C LEU A 32 3.09 -28.93 -1.65
N PHE A 33 2.56 -30.17 -1.65
CA PHE A 33 2.45 -30.95 -2.89
C PHE A 33 1.46 -30.34 -3.90
N ARG A 34 0.40 -29.69 -3.44
CA ARG A 34 -0.51 -28.91 -4.30
C ARG A 34 0.25 -27.74 -4.93
N HIS A 35 1.01 -26.94 -4.15
CA HIS A 35 1.85 -25.88 -4.68
C HIS A 35 2.86 -26.36 -5.70
N TYR A 36 3.49 -27.53 -5.46
CA TYR A 36 4.34 -28.15 -6.46
C TYR A 36 3.59 -28.35 -7.79
N LYS A 37 2.39 -28.96 -7.76
CA LYS A 37 1.60 -29.20 -8.96
C LYS A 37 1.20 -27.93 -9.70
N ASP A 38 0.91 -26.86 -8.96
CA ASP A 38 0.42 -25.61 -9.52
C ASP A 38 1.56 -24.74 -10.10
N MET A 39 2.77 -24.91 -9.62
CA MET A 39 3.88 -24.00 -9.90
C MET A 39 4.99 -24.60 -10.76
N ILE A 40 5.25 -25.87 -10.63
CA ILE A 40 6.45 -26.54 -11.16
C ILE A 40 6.15 -27.26 -12.47
N LEU A 41 7.00 -27.05 -13.46
CA LEU A 41 6.93 -27.78 -14.72
C LEU A 41 7.19 -29.28 -14.46
N ALA A 42 6.19 -30.11 -14.72
CA ALA A 42 6.24 -31.56 -14.51
C ALA A 42 5.98 -32.31 -15.83
N ASP A 43 6.65 -33.45 -16.00
CA ASP A 43 6.47 -34.38 -17.11
C ASP A 43 6.82 -35.80 -16.63
N ASP A 44 5.85 -36.67 -16.54
CA ASP A 44 6.01 -38.03 -16.01
C ASP A 44 7.07 -38.87 -16.79
N SER A 45 7.40 -38.48 -18.01
CA SER A 45 8.47 -39.12 -18.81
C SER A 45 9.87 -38.63 -18.45
N SER A 46 9.99 -37.56 -17.68
CA SER A 46 11.27 -36.98 -17.28
C SER A 46 12.01 -37.87 -16.25
N PRO A 47 13.32 -38.08 -16.39
CA PRO A 47 14.09 -38.78 -15.39
C PRO A 47 14.41 -37.93 -14.14
N THR A 48 14.16 -36.62 -14.18
CA THR A 48 14.51 -35.71 -13.10
C THR A 48 13.64 -35.93 -11.87
N ILE A 49 14.26 -36.12 -10.72
CA ILE A 49 13.59 -36.32 -9.42
C ILE A 49 13.73 -35.05 -8.58
N LEU A 50 12.62 -34.60 -8.00
CA LEU A 50 12.62 -33.57 -6.96
C LEU A 50 12.42 -34.23 -5.58
N GLU A 51 13.37 -34.02 -4.69
CA GLU A 51 13.27 -34.45 -3.29
C GLU A 51 13.13 -33.23 -2.37
N ILE A 52 12.00 -33.12 -1.67
CA ILE A 52 11.79 -32.10 -0.65
C ILE A 52 11.95 -32.72 0.72
N LYS A 53 12.95 -32.29 1.47
CA LYS A 53 13.42 -32.90 2.72
C LYS A 53 13.29 -31.94 3.89
N GLN A 54 12.91 -32.46 5.04
CA GLN A 54 12.96 -31.72 6.29
C GLN A 54 14.31 -31.93 6.98
N ASP A 55 14.92 -30.81 7.44
CA ASP A 55 16.13 -30.82 8.25
C ASP A 55 15.94 -29.88 9.45
N LEU A 56 15.74 -30.46 10.63
CA LEU A 56 15.52 -29.73 11.87
C LEU A 56 16.79 -29.05 12.42
N SER A 57 17.97 -29.34 11.86
CA SER A 57 19.23 -28.71 12.25
C SER A 57 19.40 -27.29 11.67
N ILE A 58 18.62 -26.94 10.66
CA ILE A 58 18.60 -25.57 10.11
C ILE A 58 18.02 -24.63 11.17
N GLU A 59 18.76 -23.57 11.51
CA GLU A 59 18.35 -22.65 12.58
C GLU A 59 17.20 -21.73 12.16
N ASN A 60 17.31 -21.09 10.99
CA ASN A 60 16.33 -20.13 10.51
C ASN A 60 15.09 -20.84 9.94
N GLU A 61 13.91 -20.46 10.40
CA GLU A 61 12.63 -21.08 9.99
C GLU A 61 12.24 -20.80 8.52
N GLU A 62 12.83 -19.79 7.89
CA GLU A 62 12.59 -19.43 6.50
C GLU A 62 13.78 -19.74 5.59
N GLU A 63 14.82 -20.42 6.10
CA GLU A 63 15.98 -20.85 5.32
C GLU A 63 15.69 -22.13 4.53
N TYR A 64 16.09 -22.13 3.26
CA TYR A 64 16.08 -23.32 2.41
C TYR A 64 17.40 -23.47 1.66
N HIS A 65 17.74 -24.73 1.36
CA HIS A 65 18.84 -25.09 0.49
C HIS A 65 18.26 -25.76 -0.76
N LEU A 66 18.47 -25.16 -1.93
CA LEU A 66 18.08 -25.73 -3.23
C LEU A 66 19.35 -26.24 -3.93
N ILE A 67 19.44 -27.56 -4.12
CA ILE A 67 20.56 -28.22 -4.72
C ILE A 67 20.15 -28.84 -6.04
N ILE A 68 20.74 -28.38 -7.14
CA ILE A 68 20.44 -28.83 -8.50
C ILE A 68 21.64 -29.58 -9.03
N ARG A 69 21.46 -30.88 -9.36
CA ARG A 69 22.40 -31.76 -10.03
C ARG A 69 21.90 -32.03 -11.46
N GLU A 70 22.65 -32.82 -12.23
CA GLU A 70 22.31 -33.10 -13.63
C GLU A 70 20.96 -33.83 -13.83
N ASP A 71 20.48 -34.60 -12.85
CA ASP A 71 19.27 -35.42 -12.92
C ASP A 71 18.45 -35.45 -11.63
N ASN A 72 18.87 -34.68 -10.63
CA ASN A 72 18.21 -34.60 -9.32
C ASN A 72 18.20 -33.19 -8.78
N ILE A 73 17.07 -32.82 -8.17
CA ILE A 73 16.87 -31.54 -7.46
C ILE A 73 16.49 -31.86 -6.02
N GLN A 74 17.08 -31.15 -5.07
CA GLN A 74 16.72 -31.25 -3.65
C GLN A 74 16.37 -29.87 -3.09
N ILE A 75 15.27 -29.80 -2.34
CA ILE A 75 14.91 -28.67 -1.49
C ILE A 75 14.99 -29.18 -0.05
N ILE A 76 15.88 -28.58 0.74
CA ILE A 76 16.11 -28.96 2.14
C ILE A 76 15.74 -27.75 3.01
N SER A 77 14.87 -27.91 4.00
CA SER A 77 14.42 -26.83 4.86
C SER A 77 13.91 -27.35 6.20
N LYS A 78 13.88 -26.48 7.20
CA LYS A 78 13.31 -26.81 8.50
C LYS A 78 11.78 -26.82 8.46
N THR A 79 11.18 -25.86 7.74
CA THR A 79 9.73 -25.64 7.71
C THR A 79 9.17 -25.81 6.32
N GLU A 80 7.87 -26.10 6.26
CA GLU A 80 7.12 -26.16 5.00
C GLU A 80 7.11 -24.82 4.25
N LYS A 81 7.03 -23.70 4.99
CA LYS A 81 7.11 -22.33 4.44
C LYS A 81 8.44 -22.11 3.70
N ALA A 82 9.55 -22.52 4.28
CA ALA A 82 10.86 -22.40 3.65
C ALA A 82 10.98 -23.31 2.42
N ALA A 83 10.41 -24.54 2.46
CA ALA A 83 10.32 -25.40 1.29
C ALA A 83 9.49 -24.76 0.16
N PHE A 84 8.41 -24.08 0.50
CA PHE A 84 7.61 -23.32 -0.47
C PHE A 84 8.44 -22.22 -1.15
N TYR A 85 9.27 -21.47 -0.40
CA TYR A 85 10.19 -20.48 -1.00
C TYR A 85 11.23 -21.13 -1.93
N GLY A 86 11.68 -22.34 -1.60
CA GLY A 86 12.51 -23.15 -2.48
C GLY A 86 11.79 -23.52 -3.80
N LEU A 87 10.50 -23.87 -3.74
CA LEU A 87 9.67 -24.11 -4.94
C LEU A 87 9.50 -22.83 -5.77
N VAL A 88 9.28 -21.68 -5.14
CA VAL A 88 9.21 -20.38 -5.85
C VAL A 88 10.49 -20.11 -6.62
N THR A 89 11.65 -20.33 -6.00
CA THR A 89 12.95 -20.16 -6.66
C THR A 89 13.14 -21.17 -7.81
N LEU A 90 12.75 -22.43 -7.62
CA LEU A 90 12.80 -23.45 -8.66
C LEU A 90 11.90 -23.10 -9.85
N LYS A 91 10.68 -22.60 -9.60
CA LYS A 91 9.76 -22.11 -10.64
C LYS A 91 10.43 -21.02 -11.50
N GLN A 92 11.08 -20.04 -10.85
CA GLN A 92 11.77 -18.96 -11.56
C GLN A 92 12.94 -19.50 -12.40
N LEU A 93 13.70 -20.48 -11.91
CA LEU A 93 14.74 -21.14 -12.68
C LEU A 93 14.18 -21.93 -13.88
N GLN A 94 13.03 -22.59 -13.73
CA GLN A 94 12.38 -23.32 -14.82
C GLN A 94 11.90 -22.42 -15.97
N SER A 95 11.75 -21.11 -15.75
CA SER A 95 11.44 -20.15 -16.84
C SER A 95 12.62 -19.87 -17.76
N GLU A 96 13.86 -20.16 -17.32
CA GLU A 96 15.06 -20.01 -18.14
C GLU A 96 15.13 -21.12 -19.20
N GLN A 97 15.90 -20.88 -20.28
CA GLN A 97 16.08 -21.89 -21.34
C GLN A 97 16.76 -23.15 -20.81
N THR A 98 17.80 -22.97 -20.02
CA THR A 98 18.58 -24.05 -19.36
C THR A 98 18.78 -23.71 -17.90
N ILE A 99 18.85 -24.74 -17.05
CA ILE A 99 19.14 -24.58 -15.62
C ILE A 99 20.55 -25.10 -15.36
N GLU A 100 21.43 -24.24 -14.85
CA GLU A 100 22.76 -24.66 -14.40
C GLU A 100 22.66 -25.50 -13.14
N THR A 101 23.55 -26.49 -13.02
CA THR A 101 23.71 -27.21 -11.75
C THR A 101 24.34 -26.28 -10.73
N GLN A 102 23.69 -26.15 -9.58
CA GLN A 102 24.05 -25.14 -8.59
C GLN A 102 23.55 -25.49 -7.19
N GLU A 103 24.13 -24.86 -6.22
CA GLU A 103 23.70 -24.88 -4.83
C GLU A 103 23.30 -23.46 -4.43
N ILE A 104 22.04 -23.31 -4.02
CA ILE A 104 21.48 -22.06 -3.50
C ILE A 104 21.23 -22.26 -2.02
N LYS A 105 21.83 -21.39 -1.19
CA LYS A 105 21.50 -21.29 0.23
C LYS A 105 20.88 -19.92 0.46
N ASP A 106 19.63 -19.91 0.94
CA ASP A 106 18.83 -18.68 0.94
C ASP A 106 17.95 -18.54 2.17
N LYS A 107 17.85 -17.32 2.66
CA LYS A 107 17.00 -16.89 3.79
C LYS A 107 16.75 -15.39 3.74
N PRO A 108 15.66 -14.87 4.30
CA PRO A 108 15.43 -13.42 4.34
C PRO A 108 16.32 -12.72 5.37
N ASP A 109 16.69 -11.46 5.09
CA ASP A 109 17.34 -10.57 6.05
C ASP A 109 16.35 -10.06 7.10
N LEU A 110 15.11 -9.74 6.69
CA LEU A 110 14.08 -9.22 7.57
C LEU A 110 13.01 -10.26 7.86
N LYS A 111 12.63 -10.36 9.14
CA LYS A 111 11.63 -11.33 9.62
C LYS A 111 10.24 -11.03 9.10
N VAL A 112 9.82 -9.76 9.08
CA VAL A 112 8.54 -9.31 8.56
C VAL A 112 8.78 -8.58 7.23
N ARG A 113 8.14 -9.06 6.19
CA ARG A 113 8.12 -8.48 4.86
C ARG A 113 6.65 -8.27 4.52
N GLY A 114 6.15 -7.10 4.94
CA GLY A 114 4.72 -6.79 4.91
C GLY A 114 4.31 -5.94 3.73
N LEU A 115 3.06 -6.14 3.31
CA LEU A 115 2.32 -5.26 2.41
C LEU A 115 1.02 -4.86 3.09
N MET A 116 0.68 -3.57 3.05
CA MET A 116 -0.62 -3.06 3.47
C MET A 116 -1.32 -2.39 2.30
N LEU A 117 -2.57 -2.78 2.06
CA LEU A 117 -3.44 -2.20 1.03
C LEU A 117 -4.53 -1.39 1.71
N ASP A 118 -4.68 -0.14 1.31
CA ASP A 118 -5.79 0.70 1.76
C ASP A 118 -7.08 0.33 1.01
N ILE A 119 -8.03 -0.25 1.75
CA ILE A 119 -9.37 -0.55 1.23
C ILE A 119 -10.44 0.42 1.76
N SER A 120 -10.04 1.40 2.58
CA SER A 120 -10.98 2.29 3.29
C SER A 120 -11.27 3.60 2.57
N ARG A 121 -10.40 4.04 1.63
CA ARG A 121 -10.72 5.19 0.78
C ARG A 121 -11.66 4.77 -0.35
N THR A 122 -12.65 3.96 0.02
CA THR A 122 -13.76 3.42 -0.77
C THR A 122 -13.40 2.48 -1.93
N LYS A 123 -12.13 2.22 -2.19
CA LYS A 123 -11.67 1.26 -3.18
C LYS A 123 -11.54 -0.14 -2.56
N VAL A 124 -12.66 -0.81 -2.35
CA VAL A 124 -12.68 -2.19 -1.87
C VAL A 124 -12.51 -3.14 -3.04
N PRO A 125 -11.39 -3.89 -3.14
CA PRO A 125 -11.16 -4.81 -4.24
C PRO A 125 -12.07 -6.04 -4.14
N HIS A 126 -12.41 -6.63 -5.29
CA HIS A 126 -13.01 -7.97 -5.30
C HIS A 126 -12.05 -9.01 -4.70
N VAL A 127 -12.58 -10.04 -4.06
CA VAL A 127 -11.78 -11.15 -3.51
C VAL A 127 -10.78 -11.70 -4.52
N LEU A 128 -11.18 -11.82 -5.80
CA LEU A 128 -10.30 -12.28 -6.86
C LEU A 128 -9.09 -11.33 -7.09
N THR A 129 -9.30 -10.02 -6.99
CA THR A 129 -8.22 -9.03 -7.11
C THR A 129 -7.23 -9.19 -5.94
N ILE A 130 -7.74 -9.35 -4.71
CA ILE A 130 -6.89 -9.54 -3.52
C ILE A 130 -6.10 -10.85 -3.64
N LYS A 131 -6.73 -11.94 -4.12
CA LYS A 131 -6.04 -13.22 -4.33
C LYS A 131 -4.91 -13.12 -5.37
N LYS A 132 -5.09 -12.35 -6.45
CA LYS A 132 -4.01 -12.09 -7.41
C LYS A 132 -2.83 -11.32 -6.77
N ILE A 133 -3.12 -10.38 -5.88
CA ILE A 133 -2.07 -9.67 -5.13
C ILE A 133 -1.37 -10.64 -4.16
N ILE A 134 -2.10 -11.52 -3.49
CA ILE A 134 -1.54 -12.57 -2.64
C ILE A 134 -0.64 -13.53 -3.44
N ASP A 135 -1.02 -13.90 -4.67
CA ASP A 135 -0.18 -14.73 -5.55
C ASP A 135 1.13 -14.00 -5.91
N LEU A 136 1.06 -12.70 -6.23
CA LEU A 136 2.25 -11.87 -6.45
C LEU A 136 3.11 -11.77 -5.19
N MET A 137 2.50 -11.55 -4.03
CA MET A 137 3.20 -11.53 -2.74
C MET A 137 3.92 -12.85 -2.45
N ALA A 138 3.28 -13.98 -2.73
CA ALA A 138 3.87 -15.31 -2.55
C ALA A 138 5.06 -15.52 -3.47
N GLU A 139 4.98 -15.09 -4.74
CA GLU A 139 6.08 -15.14 -5.70
C GLU A 139 7.26 -14.24 -5.30
N LEU A 140 6.97 -13.11 -4.70
CA LEU A 140 7.94 -12.17 -4.15
C LEU A 140 8.39 -12.52 -2.71
N LYS A 141 7.91 -13.61 -2.14
CA LYS A 141 8.24 -14.10 -0.78
C LYS A 141 7.88 -13.11 0.34
N TYR A 142 6.85 -12.28 0.18
CA TYR A 142 6.22 -11.56 1.27
C TYR A 142 5.57 -12.52 2.25
N ASN A 143 5.45 -12.14 3.53
CA ASN A 143 4.91 -13.00 4.57
C ASN A 143 3.89 -12.35 5.51
N HIS A 144 3.47 -11.11 5.24
CA HIS A 144 2.54 -10.36 6.06
C HIS A 144 1.67 -9.48 5.16
N LEU A 145 0.35 -9.56 5.28
CA LEU A 145 -0.62 -8.74 4.55
C LEU A 145 -1.58 -8.08 5.52
N GLU A 146 -1.80 -6.78 5.34
CA GLU A 146 -2.87 -6.04 5.99
C GLU A 146 -3.82 -5.42 4.97
N LEU A 147 -5.11 -5.43 5.26
CA LEU A 147 -6.10 -4.60 4.61
C LEU A 147 -6.49 -3.49 5.59
N TYR A 148 -6.13 -2.25 5.28
CA TYR A 148 -6.36 -1.11 6.17
C TYR A 148 -7.84 -0.75 6.22
N VAL A 149 -8.39 -0.69 7.44
CA VAL A 149 -9.80 -0.36 7.70
C VAL A 149 -9.92 0.80 8.67
N GLU A 150 -10.56 1.89 8.24
CA GLU A 150 -10.92 3.04 9.08
C GLU A 150 -12.44 3.33 9.09
N GLY A 151 -13.11 3.12 7.94
CA GLY A 151 -14.56 3.30 7.77
C GLY A 151 -15.31 1.98 7.70
N PHE A 152 -16.12 1.82 6.66
CA PHE A 152 -17.08 0.72 6.51
C PHE A 152 -16.64 -0.36 5.51
N SER A 153 -15.35 -0.51 5.25
CA SER A 153 -14.84 -1.49 4.27
C SER A 153 -14.81 -2.96 4.76
N TYR A 154 -15.20 -3.20 6.01
CA TYR A 154 -15.45 -4.51 6.60
C TYR A 154 -16.89 -4.62 7.12
N GLU A 155 -17.51 -5.81 7.06
CA GLU A 155 -18.88 -6.05 7.52
C GLU A 155 -18.96 -6.13 9.05
N TYR A 156 -19.55 -5.09 9.68
CA TYR A 156 -19.86 -5.09 11.12
C TYR A 156 -21.31 -5.50 11.32
N LYS A 157 -21.58 -6.80 11.53
CA LYS A 157 -22.93 -7.39 11.56
C LYS A 157 -23.85 -6.78 12.64
N ASN A 158 -23.26 -6.30 13.74
CA ASN A 158 -23.99 -5.70 14.87
C ASN A 158 -24.09 -4.16 14.79
N ILE A 159 -23.48 -3.52 13.78
CA ILE A 159 -23.53 -2.07 13.57
C ILE A 159 -24.21 -1.80 12.23
N LYS A 160 -25.55 -1.87 12.22
CA LYS A 160 -26.34 -1.81 10.98
C LYS A 160 -26.12 -0.54 10.16
N GLU A 161 -25.80 0.57 10.81
CA GLU A 161 -25.53 1.84 10.17
C GLU A 161 -24.29 1.77 9.23
N ALA A 162 -23.30 0.94 9.58
CA ALA A 162 -22.10 0.71 8.77
C ALA A 162 -22.35 -0.14 7.52
N LEU A 163 -23.50 -0.78 7.40
CA LEU A 163 -23.84 -1.69 6.31
C LEU A 163 -24.65 -1.01 5.18
N ALA A 164 -24.98 0.27 5.32
CA ALA A 164 -25.90 0.97 4.41
C ALA A 164 -25.40 1.02 2.97
N ASP A 165 -24.12 1.29 2.76
CA ASP A 165 -23.56 1.53 1.43
C ASP A 165 -23.07 0.26 0.71
N LYS A 166 -23.06 -0.88 1.39
CA LYS A 166 -22.59 -2.19 0.83
C LYS A 166 -21.20 -2.15 0.18
N ASN A 167 -20.36 -1.21 0.57
CA ASN A 167 -18.99 -1.05 0.06
C ASN A 167 -17.98 -1.67 1.03
N TYR A 168 -18.12 -2.96 1.28
CA TYR A 168 -17.29 -3.70 2.23
C TYR A 168 -17.05 -5.14 1.74
N LEU A 169 -16.02 -5.76 2.27
CA LEU A 169 -15.87 -7.22 2.25
C LEU A 169 -16.79 -7.79 3.33
N THR A 170 -17.61 -8.76 2.96
CA THR A 170 -18.36 -9.53 3.95
C THR A 170 -17.40 -10.28 4.87
N GLN A 171 -17.85 -10.65 6.07
CA GLN A 171 -17.01 -11.44 6.97
C GLN A 171 -16.56 -12.75 6.32
N GLU A 172 -17.44 -13.40 5.55
CA GLU A 172 -17.14 -14.62 4.79
C GLU A 172 -16.04 -14.37 3.75
N GLU A 173 -16.13 -13.30 2.96
CA GLU A 173 -15.12 -12.91 1.97
C GLU A 173 -13.78 -12.56 2.62
N TYR A 174 -13.80 -11.85 3.76
CA TYR A 174 -12.60 -11.51 4.51
C TYR A 174 -11.88 -12.78 5.01
N LEU A 175 -12.64 -13.76 5.54
CA LEU A 175 -12.09 -15.05 5.97
C LEU A 175 -11.65 -15.94 4.80
N GLU A 176 -12.29 -15.82 3.63
CA GLU A 176 -11.83 -16.47 2.39
C GLU A 176 -10.46 -15.93 1.97
N VAL A 177 -10.26 -14.61 2.04
CA VAL A 177 -8.96 -13.97 1.79
C VAL A 177 -7.91 -14.44 2.81
N GLU A 178 -8.24 -14.44 4.11
CA GLU A 178 -7.33 -14.95 5.14
C GLU A 178 -6.89 -16.38 4.88
N LYS A 179 -7.87 -17.28 4.60
CA LYS A 179 -7.58 -18.68 4.28
C LYS A 179 -6.62 -18.79 3.09
N TYR A 180 -6.86 -18.02 2.04
CA TYR A 180 -6.02 -18.04 0.84
C TYR A 180 -4.60 -17.55 1.12
N ALA A 181 -4.45 -16.47 1.92
CA ALA A 181 -3.16 -15.96 2.34
C ALA A 181 -2.38 -16.99 3.19
N ILE A 182 -3.05 -17.64 4.14
CA ILE A 182 -2.45 -18.70 4.98
C ILE A 182 -1.98 -19.89 4.12
N GLU A 183 -2.77 -20.30 3.13
CA GLU A 183 -2.37 -21.36 2.19
C GLU A 183 -1.10 -20.99 1.38
N LYS A 184 -0.81 -19.69 1.22
CA LYS A 184 0.43 -19.15 0.61
C LYS A 184 1.52 -18.78 1.64
N TYR A 185 1.37 -19.23 2.90
CA TYR A 185 2.29 -18.93 4.02
C TYR A 185 2.44 -17.44 4.34
N ILE A 186 1.41 -16.64 4.07
CA ILE A 186 1.30 -15.21 4.39
C ILE A 186 0.40 -15.05 5.61
N ASP A 187 0.90 -14.35 6.64
CA ASP A 187 0.11 -13.95 7.81
C ASP A 187 -0.83 -12.80 7.42
N PHE A 188 -2.13 -13.04 7.50
CA PHE A 188 -3.15 -12.03 7.22
C PHE A 188 -3.53 -11.34 8.52
N VAL A 189 -2.99 -10.14 8.74
CA VAL A 189 -3.13 -9.40 9.99
C VAL A 189 -4.36 -8.49 9.93
N PRO A 190 -5.34 -8.70 10.82
CA PRO A 190 -6.51 -7.82 10.90
C PRO A 190 -6.11 -6.41 11.33
N ASN A 191 -6.76 -5.43 10.73
CA ASN A 191 -6.45 -4.02 10.87
C ASN A 191 -7.73 -3.21 10.99
N GLN A 192 -7.87 -2.40 12.05
CA GLN A 192 -9.02 -1.50 12.25
C GLN A 192 -8.60 -0.28 13.07
N ASN A 193 -8.81 0.91 12.50
CA ASN A 193 -8.54 2.14 13.24
C ASN A 193 -9.50 2.30 14.44
N GLY A 194 -8.96 2.75 15.57
CA GLY A 194 -9.71 2.87 16.81
C GLY A 194 -9.69 4.26 17.44
N PHE A 195 -9.10 5.29 16.77
CA PHE A 195 -8.97 6.59 17.40
C PHE A 195 -9.07 7.78 16.43
N GLY A 196 -8.06 8.02 15.58
CA GLY A 196 -8.13 8.95 14.47
C GLY A 196 -8.90 8.33 13.28
N HIS A 197 -9.03 9.03 12.18
CA HIS A 197 -9.64 8.53 10.93
C HIS A 197 -11.07 7.93 11.11
N MET A 198 -11.84 8.44 12.08
CA MET A 198 -13.20 7.97 12.37
C MET A 198 -14.28 8.82 11.71
N SER A 199 -13.94 9.59 10.67
CA SER A 199 -14.87 10.56 10.04
C SER A 199 -16.16 9.91 9.56
N ASP A 200 -16.11 8.74 8.94
CA ASP A 200 -17.32 8.05 8.44
C ASP A 200 -18.25 7.64 9.59
N TRP A 201 -17.67 7.16 10.70
CA TRP A 201 -18.41 6.80 11.91
C TRP A 201 -19.03 8.04 12.56
N LEU A 202 -18.26 9.11 12.68
CA LEU A 202 -18.71 10.36 13.33
C LEU A 202 -19.70 11.17 12.47
N ALA A 203 -19.80 10.88 11.16
CA ALA A 203 -20.83 11.42 10.28
C ALA A 203 -22.22 10.82 10.55
N LEU A 204 -22.30 9.64 11.19
CA LEU A 204 -23.56 9.00 11.54
C LEU A 204 -24.19 9.65 12.77
N ASP A 205 -25.48 9.99 12.71
CA ASP A 205 -26.22 10.64 13.81
C ASP A 205 -26.06 9.91 15.15
N LYS A 206 -25.96 8.60 15.12
CA LYS A 206 -25.78 7.76 16.31
C LYS A 206 -24.45 8.00 17.03
N PHE A 207 -23.40 8.36 16.32
CA PHE A 207 -22.04 8.42 16.83
C PHE A 207 -21.42 9.83 16.83
N LYS A 208 -22.09 10.83 16.25
CA LYS A 208 -21.57 12.20 16.18
C LYS A 208 -21.19 12.80 17.54
N GLU A 209 -21.92 12.40 18.60
CA GLU A 209 -21.65 12.83 19.97
C GLU A 209 -20.33 12.27 20.54
N LEU A 210 -19.71 11.29 19.85
CA LEU A 210 -18.44 10.71 20.25
C LEU A 210 -17.23 11.49 19.71
N ALA A 211 -17.46 12.50 18.84
CA ALA A 211 -16.40 13.32 18.29
C ALA A 211 -15.69 14.15 19.36
N GLU A 212 -14.37 14.21 19.30
CA GLU A 212 -13.55 15.13 20.11
C GLU A 212 -13.92 16.59 19.83
N CYS A 213 -14.02 16.95 18.52
CA CYS A 213 -14.44 18.27 18.05
C CYS A 213 -15.71 18.15 17.18
N PRO A 214 -16.94 18.15 17.76
CA PRO A 214 -18.18 17.89 17.01
C PRO A 214 -18.45 18.87 15.86
N ASP A 215 -17.97 20.11 15.96
CA ASP A 215 -18.14 21.15 14.94
C ASP A 215 -17.05 21.10 13.85
N GLY A 216 -16.20 20.09 13.88
CA GLY A 216 -15.01 19.97 13.05
C GLY A 216 -13.80 20.72 13.60
N PHE A 217 -12.67 20.58 12.92
CA PHE A 217 -11.39 21.11 13.36
C PHE A 217 -10.68 21.82 12.20
N GLU A 218 -10.05 22.95 12.47
CA GLU A 218 -9.28 23.68 11.48
C GLU A 218 -7.80 23.24 11.52
N ILE A 219 -7.33 22.67 10.41
CA ILE A 219 -5.95 22.23 10.26
C ILE A 219 -5.47 22.49 8.83
N TRP A 220 -4.20 22.92 8.69
CA TRP A 220 -3.57 23.30 7.41
C TRP A 220 -4.37 24.37 6.62
N GLY A 221 -5.03 25.27 7.36
CA GLY A 221 -5.86 26.35 6.79
C GLY A 221 -7.11 25.86 6.06
N SER A 222 -7.66 24.73 6.49
CA SER A 222 -8.92 24.18 5.99
C SER A 222 -9.72 23.56 7.13
N LYS A 223 -11.01 23.85 7.19
CA LYS A 223 -11.93 23.22 8.14
C LYS A 223 -12.22 21.79 7.69
N ARG A 224 -11.93 20.81 8.56
CA ARG A 224 -12.19 19.39 8.32
C ARG A 224 -13.36 18.90 9.17
N PRO A 225 -14.13 17.91 8.70
CA PRO A 225 -15.14 17.27 9.54
C PRO A 225 -14.49 16.58 10.74
N PRO A 226 -15.26 16.25 11.81
CA PRO A 226 -14.76 15.45 12.92
C PRO A 226 -14.13 14.14 12.44
N SER A 227 -12.96 13.79 12.99
CA SER A 227 -12.25 12.57 12.64
C SER A 227 -11.65 11.83 13.85
N THR A 228 -11.58 12.46 15.02
CA THR A 228 -11.03 11.87 16.23
C THR A 228 -12.14 11.59 17.25
N LEU A 229 -12.12 10.40 17.85
CA LEU A 229 -13.00 10.07 18.97
C LEU A 229 -12.60 10.84 20.23
N ASP A 230 -13.59 11.18 21.08
CA ASP A 230 -13.33 11.67 22.44
C ASP A 230 -12.86 10.50 23.32
N PRO A 231 -11.57 10.43 23.73
CA PRO A 231 -11.04 9.31 24.51
C PRO A 231 -11.54 9.31 25.96
N THR A 232 -12.13 10.40 26.41
CA THR A 232 -12.69 10.53 27.78
C THR A 232 -14.12 10.01 27.87
N ASN A 233 -14.78 9.83 26.71
CA ASN A 233 -16.15 9.32 26.64
C ASN A 233 -16.17 7.77 26.67
N PRO A 234 -16.77 7.12 27.67
CA PRO A 234 -16.82 5.66 27.72
C PRO A 234 -17.54 5.03 26.51
N LYS A 235 -18.44 5.74 25.83
CA LYS A 235 -19.12 5.24 24.64
C LYS A 235 -18.18 5.17 23.43
N SER A 236 -17.14 6.01 23.36
CA SER A 236 -16.07 5.88 22.33
C SER A 236 -15.33 4.55 22.48
N PHE A 237 -14.99 4.19 23.72
CA PHE A 237 -14.39 2.90 24.03
C PHE A 237 -15.31 1.72 23.65
N GLU A 238 -16.60 1.78 23.99
CA GLU A 238 -17.55 0.70 23.68
C GLU A 238 -17.77 0.53 22.17
N LEU A 239 -17.77 1.61 21.38
CA LEU A 239 -17.86 1.54 19.92
C LEU A 239 -16.64 0.77 19.34
N VAL A 240 -15.43 1.17 19.71
CA VAL A 240 -14.21 0.54 19.18
C VAL A 240 -14.08 -0.90 19.68
N LYS A 241 -14.43 -1.15 20.95
CA LYS A 241 -14.50 -2.51 21.48
C LYS A 241 -15.44 -3.40 20.67
N GLN A 242 -16.63 -2.91 20.31
CA GLN A 242 -17.56 -3.65 19.48
C GLN A 242 -16.96 -3.98 18.11
N MET A 243 -16.28 -3.02 17.45
CA MET A 243 -15.59 -3.27 16.18
C MET A 243 -14.53 -4.36 16.31
N TYR A 244 -13.71 -4.31 17.36
CA TYR A 244 -12.64 -5.28 17.59
C TYR A 244 -13.23 -6.68 17.91
N GLU A 245 -14.30 -6.75 18.67
CA GLU A 245 -14.98 -8.01 19.03
C GLU A 245 -15.69 -8.66 17.83
N GLU A 246 -15.99 -7.89 16.77
CA GLU A 246 -16.54 -8.43 15.52
C GLU A 246 -15.46 -8.88 14.51
N MET A 247 -14.20 -8.50 14.70
CA MET A 247 -13.11 -8.86 13.78
C MET A 247 -12.13 -9.86 14.42
N ILE A 248 -11.63 -9.57 15.62
CA ILE A 248 -10.53 -10.30 16.25
C ILE A 248 -10.79 -11.81 16.44
N PRO A 249 -11.96 -12.26 16.95
CA PRO A 249 -12.19 -13.67 17.27
C PRO A 249 -12.15 -14.60 16.05
N PHE A 250 -12.40 -14.07 14.88
CA PHE A 250 -12.53 -14.85 13.66
C PHE A 250 -11.22 -15.00 12.90
N THR A 251 -10.22 -14.15 13.18
CA THR A 251 -8.93 -14.11 12.48
C THR A 251 -7.85 -14.90 13.21
N LYS A 252 -6.89 -15.47 12.46
CA LYS A 252 -5.88 -16.41 12.98
C LYS A 252 -4.54 -15.77 13.31
N SER A 253 -4.20 -14.62 12.70
CA SER A 253 -2.96 -13.92 13.02
C SER A 253 -2.83 -13.68 14.53
N LYS A 254 -1.60 -13.77 15.03
CA LYS A 254 -1.28 -13.38 16.41
C LYS A 254 -1.21 -11.87 16.60
N TYR A 255 -1.23 -11.09 15.55
CA TYR A 255 -1.20 -9.64 15.57
C TYR A 255 -2.58 -9.04 15.31
N PHE A 256 -2.77 -7.80 15.77
CA PHE A 256 -3.90 -6.94 15.43
C PHE A 256 -3.41 -5.50 15.36
N ASN A 257 -3.57 -4.85 14.19
CA ASN A 257 -3.20 -3.46 14.02
C ASN A 257 -4.38 -2.55 14.40
N MET A 258 -4.22 -1.81 15.50
CA MET A 258 -5.20 -0.87 16.02
C MET A 258 -5.13 0.50 15.32
N ASN A 259 -4.12 0.70 14.48
CA ASN A 259 -3.76 1.95 13.81
C ASN A 259 -3.41 3.07 14.79
N PHE A 260 -4.35 3.90 15.23
CA PHE A 260 -4.14 4.98 16.20
C PHE A 260 -3.38 6.21 15.67
N ASP A 261 -3.29 6.33 14.35
CA ASP A 261 -2.62 7.43 13.66
C ASP A 261 -3.47 8.72 13.64
N GLU A 262 -2.78 9.83 13.55
CA GLU A 262 -3.28 11.16 13.23
C GLU A 262 -4.52 11.65 14.02
N PRO A 263 -4.62 11.47 15.36
CA PRO A 263 -5.72 12.02 16.15
C PRO A 263 -5.54 13.53 16.36
N TYR A 264 -5.55 14.32 15.27
CA TYR A 264 -5.20 15.74 15.27
C TYR A 264 -6.07 16.62 16.19
N GLU A 265 -7.28 16.18 16.51
CA GLU A 265 -8.24 16.93 17.34
C GLU A 265 -8.00 16.73 18.83
N LEU A 266 -7.20 15.71 19.22
CA LEU A 266 -6.95 15.37 20.62
C LEU A 266 -6.42 16.57 21.43
N GLY A 267 -7.08 16.88 22.52
CA GLY A 267 -6.74 18.03 23.39
C GLY A 267 -7.27 19.38 22.91
N HIS A 268 -7.97 19.42 21.76
CA HIS A 268 -8.55 20.67 21.24
C HIS A 268 -10.05 20.79 21.51
N GLY A 269 -10.73 19.70 21.83
CA GLY A 269 -12.18 19.64 22.09
C GLY A 269 -12.51 19.18 23.51
N LYS A 270 -13.27 18.10 23.60
CA LYS A 270 -13.81 17.57 24.85
C LYS A 270 -12.75 17.07 25.82
N SER A 271 -11.67 16.48 25.32
CA SER A 271 -10.55 15.96 26.13
C SER A 271 -9.61 17.06 26.63
N LYS A 272 -9.79 18.32 26.21
CA LYS A 272 -8.89 19.44 26.52
C LYS A 272 -8.54 19.56 28.00
N GLN A 273 -9.52 19.47 28.89
CA GLN A 273 -9.28 19.64 30.32
C GLN A 273 -8.45 18.47 30.88
N GLU A 274 -8.62 17.26 30.36
CA GLU A 274 -7.83 16.10 30.80
C GLU A 274 -6.39 16.20 30.29
N CYS A 275 -6.19 16.61 29.04
CA CYS A 275 -4.88 16.86 28.46
C CYS A 275 -4.12 17.98 29.20
N LEU A 276 -4.79 19.00 29.73
CA LEU A 276 -4.17 20.05 30.54
C LEU A 276 -3.74 19.58 31.95
N LYS A 277 -4.38 18.53 32.50
CA LYS A 277 -4.01 17.98 33.81
C LYS A 277 -2.76 17.09 33.74
N THR A 278 -2.58 16.37 32.64
CA THR A 278 -1.47 15.44 32.41
C THR A 278 -0.63 15.84 31.20
N SER A 279 -0.90 15.32 30.05
CA SER A 279 -0.43 15.77 28.73
C SER A 279 -1.31 15.09 27.64
N THR A 280 -1.25 15.61 26.42
CA THR A 280 -1.95 15.00 25.27
C THR A 280 -1.48 13.56 25.04
N GLU A 281 -0.18 13.31 25.16
CA GLU A 281 0.41 11.98 24.97
C GLU A 281 0.02 11.01 26.10
N ASP A 282 -0.13 11.49 27.33
CA ASP A 282 -0.56 10.64 28.43
C ASP A 282 -2.03 10.20 28.27
N VAL A 283 -2.92 11.10 27.81
CA VAL A 283 -4.31 10.78 27.48
C VAL A 283 -4.37 9.79 26.29
N TYR A 284 -3.53 10.02 25.28
CA TYR A 284 -3.39 9.10 24.14
C TYR A 284 -3.00 7.68 24.60
N ILE A 285 -1.94 7.57 25.42
CA ILE A 285 -1.43 6.29 25.91
C ILE A 285 -2.47 5.59 26.79
N GLU A 286 -3.18 6.32 27.64
CA GLU A 286 -4.22 5.73 28.50
C GLU A 286 -5.35 5.12 27.65
N TYR A 287 -5.82 5.81 26.63
CA TYR A 287 -6.86 5.32 25.74
C TYR A 287 -6.38 4.12 24.92
N LEU A 288 -5.16 4.21 24.37
CA LEU A 288 -4.50 3.13 23.64
C LEU A 288 -4.40 1.85 24.48
N GLU A 289 -3.88 1.94 25.71
CA GLU A 289 -3.71 0.76 26.58
C GLU A 289 -5.04 0.13 26.98
N LYS A 290 -6.10 0.92 27.17
CA LYS A 290 -7.47 0.39 27.40
C LYS A 290 -7.93 -0.49 26.24
N LEU A 291 -7.73 -0.05 24.99
CA LEU A 291 -8.10 -0.81 23.79
C LEU A 291 -7.14 -1.97 23.52
N ALA A 292 -5.84 -1.81 23.75
CA ALA A 292 -4.85 -2.88 23.65
C ALA A 292 -5.17 -4.04 24.59
N ASN A 293 -5.76 -3.78 25.77
CA ASN A 293 -6.21 -4.83 26.68
C ASN A 293 -7.34 -5.68 26.09
N ILE A 294 -8.16 -5.15 25.17
CA ILE A 294 -9.14 -5.96 24.44
C ILE A 294 -8.41 -6.92 23.51
N VAL A 295 -7.44 -6.44 22.75
CA VAL A 295 -6.60 -7.24 21.83
C VAL A 295 -5.92 -8.40 22.59
N ARG A 296 -5.33 -8.10 23.76
CA ARG A 296 -4.66 -9.09 24.65
C ARG A 296 -5.60 -10.16 25.18
N LYS A 297 -6.88 -9.84 25.45
CA LYS A 297 -7.88 -10.84 25.90
C LYS A 297 -8.08 -11.95 24.85
N TYR A 298 -7.83 -11.66 23.59
CA TYR A 298 -7.87 -12.64 22.50
C TYR A 298 -6.49 -13.26 22.20
N ASN A 299 -5.52 -13.12 23.11
CA ASN A 299 -4.14 -13.59 22.96
C ASN A 299 -3.43 -13.05 21.70
N LYS A 300 -3.80 -11.84 21.26
CA LYS A 300 -3.13 -11.15 20.14
C LYS A 300 -2.21 -10.04 20.64
N ILE A 301 -1.26 -9.69 19.80
CA ILE A 301 -0.26 -8.65 20.02
C ILE A 301 -0.75 -7.38 19.34
N PRO A 302 -0.98 -6.29 20.08
CA PRO A 302 -1.39 -5.02 19.47
C PRO A 302 -0.26 -4.38 18.67
N MET A 303 -0.62 -3.78 17.54
CA MET A 303 0.25 -2.95 16.69
C MET A 303 -0.36 -1.56 16.57
N ILE A 304 0.49 -0.53 16.44
CA ILE A 304 0.06 0.87 16.30
C ILE A 304 0.97 1.63 15.34
N TRP A 305 0.42 2.64 14.66
CA TRP A 305 1.22 3.66 13.98
C TRP A 305 1.89 4.61 14.97
N GLY A 306 3.09 5.05 14.64
CA GLY A 306 4.01 5.69 15.58
C GLY A 306 4.05 7.21 15.57
N ASP A 307 3.35 7.87 14.66
CA ASP A 307 3.47 9.30 14.36
C ASP A 307 3.27 10.25 15.54
N VAL A 308 2.41 9.89 16.50
CA VAL A 308 2.19 10.67 17.72
C VAL A 308 3.39 10.55 18.66
N LEU A 309 3.89 9.34 18.89
CA LEU A 309 4.85 9.05 19.94
C LEU A 309 6.32 9.14 19.49
N VAL A 310 6.62 9.01 18.18
CA VAL A 310 8.00 9.14 17.67
C VAL A 310 8.61 10.51 17.99
N LYS A 311 7.76 11.53 18.10
CA LYS A 311 8.15 12.91 18.50
C LYS A 311 8.32 13.07 20.00
N HIS A 312 7.92 12.06 20.80
CA HIS A 312 7.96 12.06 22.27
C HIS A 312 8.60 10.78 22.81
N PRO A 313 9.92 10.56 22.59
CA PRO A 313 10.61 9.32 22.95
C PRO A 313 10.51 8.96 24.44
N ASP A 314 10.46 9.96 25.31
CA ASP A 314 10.27 9.80 26.76
C ASP A 314 8.93 9.13 27.09
N LYS A 315 7.91 9.36 26.30
CA LYS A 315 6.56 8.78 26.47
C LYS A 315 6.47 7.34 25.94
N ILE A 316 7.26 6.97 24.95
CA ILE A 316 7.28 5.59 24.41
C ILE A 316 7.61 4.57 25.51
N SER A 317 8.45 4.96 26.50
CA SER A 317 8.80 4.10 27.63
C SER A 317 7.60 3.70 28.52
N LYS A 318 6.48 4.45 28.43
CA LYS A 318 5.23 4.16 29.16
C LYS A 318 4.36 3.08 28.51
N LEU A 319 4.61 2.79 27.23
CA LEU A 319 3.88 1.73 26.51
C LEU A 319 4.23 0.36 27.04
N SER A 320 3.26 -0.53 27.02
CA SER A 320 3.48 -1.95 27.29
C SER A 320 4.44 -2.57 26.26
N LYS A 321 5.38 -3.39 26.74
CA LYS A 321 6.50 -3.93 25.93
C LYS A 321 6.09 -4.93 24.84
N ASP A 322 4.86 -5.39 24.83
CA ASP A 322 4.31 -6.29 23.82
C ASP A 322 3.84 -5.54 22.57
N ILE A 323 3.51 -4.25 22.68
CA ILE A 323 3.05 -3.43 21.56
C ILE A 323 4.14 -3.35 20.46
N VAL A 324 3.72 -3.59 19.20
CA VAL A 324 4.57 -3.37 18.04
C VAL A 324 4.30 -1.97 17.49
N PHE A 325 5.35 -1.19 17.43
CA PHE A 325 5.34 0.19 16.95
C PHE A 325 5.62 0.22 15.44
N ILE A 326 4.85 0.97 14.65
CA ILE A 326 5.04 1.09 13.21
C ILE A 326 5.37 2.55 12.89
N ASP A 327 6.63 2.82 12.54
CA ASP A 327 7.08 4.15 12.14
C ASP A 327 6.94 4.30 10.62
N TRP A 328 6.22 5.33 10.16
CA TRP A 328 5.90 5.54 8.76
C TRP A 328 6.44 6.85 8.20
N GLY A 329 6.86 6.82 6.93
CA GLY A 329 7.32 8.00 6.21
C GLY A 329 7.32 7.77 4.70
N TYR A 330 6.85 8.78 3.94
CA TYR A 330 6.54 8.62 2.52
C TYR A 330 7.21 9.65 1.61
N ASN A 331 8.00 10.55 2.18
CA ASN A 331 8.80 11.52 1.44
C ASN A 331 10.28 11.10 1.45
N LYS A 332 11.01 11.35 0.39
CA LYS A 332 12.42 10.96 0.21
C LYS A 332 13.34 11.36 1.37
N ALA A 333 13.04 12.44 2.06
CA ALA A 333 13.88 12.95 3.16
C ALA A 333 13.49 12.40 4.55
N TYR A 334 12.58 11.42 4.66
CA TYR A 334 12.16 10.88 5.94
C TYR A 334 13.29 10.09 6.62
N ASP A 335 13.57 10.42 7.89
CA ASP A 335 14.73 9.91 8.63
C ASP A 335 14.43 8.60 9.39
N PHE A 336 14.19 7.51 8.65
CA PHE A 336 14.04 6.17 9.23
C PHE A 336 15.26 5.75 10.07
N VAL A 337 16.46 6.22 9.74
CA VAL A 337 17.71 5.79 10.40
C VAL A 337 17.75 6.27 11.85
N SER A 338 17.47 7.55 12.09
CA SER A 338 17.44 8.11 13.46
C SER A 338 16.31 7.52 14.28
N HIS A 339 15.13 7.32 13.68
CA HIS A 339 13.98 6.72 14.36
C HIS A 339 14.23 5.26 14.74
N ALA A 340 14.75 4.45 13.82
CA ALA A 340 15.09 3.04 14.09
C ALA A 340 16.13 2.92 15.21
N LYS A 341 17.17 3.76 15.20
CA LYS A 341 18.19 3.81 16.26
C LYS A 341 17.56 4.12 17.62
N MET A 342 16.70 5.13 17.69
CA MET A 342 15.98 5.51 18.90
C MET A 342 15.10 4.37 19.43
N LEU A 343 14.32 3.72 18.55
CA LEU A 343 13.43 2.62 18.92
C LEU A 343 14.20 1.39 19.42
N GLU A 344 15.36 1.08 18.82
CA GLU A 344 16.28 0.05 19.31
C GLU A 344 16.81 0.37 20.71
N GLU A 345 17.30 1.60 20.94
CA GLU A 345 17.78 2.08 22.24
C GLU A 345 16.68 1.98 23.34
N LEU A 346 15.43 2.27 22.98
CA LEU A 346 14.26 2.13 23.85
C LEU A 346 13.78 0.67 24.01
N LYS A 347 14.40 -0.29 23.29
CA LYS A 347 14.03 -1.71 23.28
C LYS A 347 12.55 -1.95 22.91
N VAL A 348 12.03 -1.19 21.98
CA VAL A 348 10.70 -1.32 21.43
C VAL A 348 10.73 -2.28 20.24
N LYS A 349 9.71 -3.14 20.09
CA LYS A 349 9.51 -3.92 18.87
C LYS A 349 8.90 -3.02 17.81
N TYR A 350 9.50 -2.96 16.62
CA TYR A 350 9.02 -2.05 15.59
C TYR A 350 9.10 -2.60 14.17
N LEU A 351 8.26 -2.06 13.30
CA LEU A 351 8.32 -2.11 11.85
C LEU A 351 8.57 -0.71 11.32
N LEU A 352 9.19 -0.62 10.15
CA LEU A 352 9.28 0.62 9.39
C LEU A 352 8.35 0.53 8.19
N ALA A 353 7.58 1.59 7.94
CA ALA A 353 6.55 1.60 6.91
C ALA A 353 6.87 2.62 5.80
N PRO A 354 7.63 2.22 4.77
CA PRO A 354 7.76 2.99 3.53
C PRO A 354 6.50 2.86 2.70
N GLY A 355 6.39 3.66 1.63
CA GLY A 355 5.25 3.63 0.73
C GLY A 355 5.59 3.26 -0.71
N THR A 356 4.61 2.74 -1.44
CA THR A 356 4.66 2.66 -2.91
C THR A 356 4.66 4.05 -3.53
N SER A 357 4.24 5.05 -2.76
CA SER A 357 4.08 6.45 -3.16
C SER A 357 3.23 6.64 -4.44
N SER A 358 2.30 5.71 -4.69
CA SER A 358 1.40 5.73 -5.84
C SER A 358 0.22 6.69 -5.66
N TRP A 359 -0.19 6.95 -4.42
CA TRP A 359 -1.32 7.84 -4.07
C TRP A 359 -0.96 9.33 -4.09
N SER A 360 -1.97 10.20 -4.08
CA SER A 360 -1.82 11.67 -4.26
C SER A 360 -0.98 12.03 -5.48
N SER A 361 -1.03 11.15 -6.47
CA SER A 361 -0.37 11.15 -7.76
C SER A 361 -1.23 10.31 -8.72
N ILE A 362 -0.89 10.26 -10.01
CA ILE A 362 -1.64 9.46 -10.99
C ILE A 362 -0.90 8.16 -11.32
N THR A 363 0.41 8.23 -11.53
CA THR A 363 1.25 7.08 -11.90
C THR A 363 2.41 6.82 -10.94
N GLY A 364 2.37 7.44 -9.77
CA GLY A 364 3.37 7.26 -8.72
C GLY A 364 4.37 8.41 -8.62
N ARG A 365 5.18 8.35 -7.55
CA ARG A 365 6.28 9.26 -7.23
C ARG A 365 7.54 8.42 -7.03
N PHE A 366 8.28 8.20 -8.12
CA PHE A 366 9.38 7.25 -8.19
C PHE A 366 10.44 7.48 -7.10
N ILE A 367 10.92 8.73 -6.96
CA ILE A 367 12.00 9.02 -6.01
C ILE A 367 11.58 8.79 -4.55
N ASP A 368 10.32 9.12 -4.20
CA ASP A 368 9.80 8.88 -2.86
C ASP A 368 9.69 7.39 -2.56
N MET A 369 9.14 6.61 -3.49
CA MET A 369 9.05 5.16 -3.40
C MET A 369 10.45 4.54 -3.22
N LYS A 370 11.39 4.87 -4.11
CA LYS A 370 12.72 4.31 -4.11
C LYS A 370 13.47 4.60 -2.80
N GLU A 371 13.60 5.89 -2.43
CA GLU A 371 14.39 6.29 -1.28
C GLU A 371 13.78 5.85 0.05
N THR A 372 12.45 5.87 0.19
CA THR A 372 11.82 5.41 1.44
C THR A 372 11.97 3.91 1.64
N ILE A 373 11.88 3.09 0.56
CA ILE A 373 12.12 1.65 0.63
C ILE A 373 13.59 1.36 0.97
N GLU A 374 14.55 2.01 0.31
CA GLU A 374 15.99 1.86 0.59
C GLU A 374 16.32 2.21 2.03
N ASN A 375 15.90 3.40 2.49
CA ASN A 375 16.23 3.90 3.82
C ASN A 375 15.58 3.06 4.92
N SER A 376 14.32 2.66 4.76
CA SER A 376 13.62 1.84 5.75
C SER A 376 14.19 0.43 5.85
N THR A 377 14.48 -0.23 4.73
CA THR A 377 15.07 -1.57 4.74
C THR A 377 16.50 -1.56 5.31
N TYR A 378 17.31 -0.56 4.95
CA TYR A 378 18.62 -0.37 5.55
C TYR A 378 18.53 -0.15 7.06
N ALA A 379 17.65 0.75 7.52
CA ALA A 379 17.49 1.06 8.94
C ALA A 379 16.96 -0.16 9.73
N ALA A 380 15.98 -0.89 9.20
CA ALA A 380 15.45 -2.09 9.83
C ALA A 380 16.51 -3.19 9.99
N LYS A 381 17.36 -3.41 8.97
CA LYS A 381 18.47 -4.37 9.05
C LYS A 381 19.53 -3.93 10.06
N LYS A 382 19.93 -2.66 10.03
CA LYS A 382 21.01 -2.12 10.86
C LYS A 382 20.66 -2.03 12.35
N TYR A 383 19.41 -1.71 12.67
CA TYR A 383 18.94 -1.48 14.05
C TYR A 383 17.93 -2.54 14.52
N HIS A 384 18.02 -3.75 13.98
CA HIS A 384 17.30 -4.94 14.42
C HIS A 384 15.77 -4.78 14.50
N GLY A 385 15.18 -3.96 13.59
CA GLY A 385 13.73 -3.91 13.41
C GLY A 385 13.16 -5.27 13.04
N LEU A 386 11.87 -5.50 13.33
CA LEU A 386 11.20 -6.74 12.91
C LEU A 386 11.14 -6.86 11.39
N GLY A 387 11.12 -5.74 10.67
CA GLY A 387 11.05 -5.70 9.23
C GLY A 387 10.40 -4.42 8.70
N ILE A 388 9.82 -4.54 7.51
CA ILE A 388 9.07 -3.46 6.87
C ILE A 388 7.60 -3.82 6.67
N LEU A 389 6.74 -2.81 6.66
CA LEU A 389 5.36 -2.85 6.20
C LEU A 389 5.20 -1.84 5.06
N LEU A 390 5.38 -2.29 3.80
CA LEU A 390 5.20 -1.43 2.64
C LEU A 390 3.73 -1.06 2.49
N THR A 391 3.42 0.23 2.44
CA THR A 391 2.04 0.73 2.38
C THR A 391 1.64 1.17 0.98
N ASP A 392 0.40 0.89 0.61
CA ASP A 392 -0.24 1.34 -0.63
C ASP A 392 -1.55 2.05 -0.29
N TRP A 393 -1.44 3.38 -0.05
CA TRP A 393 -2.57 4.21 0.37
C TRP A 393 -3.47 4.62 -0.79
N GLY A 394 -4.69 5.05 -0.45
CA GLY A 394 -5.69 5.47 -1.42
C GLY A 394 -6.22 6.89 -1.24
N ASP A 395 -5.42 7.77 -0.67
CA ASP A 395 -5.80 9.14 -0.35
C ASP A 395 -6.42 9.88 -1.54
N MET A 396 -7.38 10.75 -1.25
CA MET A 396 -8.03 11.60 -2.26
C MET A 396 -8.74 10.84 -3.38
N GLY A 397 -9.47 9.77 -3.01
CA GLY A 397 -10.34 9.04 -3.93
C GLY A 397 -9.70 7.87 -4.64
N HIS A 398 -8.46 7.53 -4.30
CA HIS A 398 -7.76 6.35 -4.80
C HIS A 398 -7.76 6.27 -6.33
N LEU A 399 -7.34 7.37 -6.99
CA LEU A 399 -7.40 7.52 -8.45
C LEU A 399 -6.32 6.74 -9.19
N GLN A 400 -5.19 6.43 -8.53
CA GLN A 400 -4.14 5.62 -9.13
C GLN A 400 -4.61 4.20 -9.41
N TYR A 401 -4.12 3.61 -10.48
CA TYR A 401 -4.36 2.22 -10.83
C TYR A 401 -3.28 1.30 -10.24
N LEU A 402 -3.64 0.04 -10.01
CA LEU A 402 -2.79 -0.96 -9.36
C LEU A 402 -1.40 -1.13 -10.00
N PRO A 403 -1.23 -1.06 -11.34
CA PRO A 403 0.09 -1.16 -11.96
C PRO A 403 1.10 -0.10 -11.49
N SER A 404 0.63 1.06 -11.04
CA SER A 404 1.51 2.13 -10.50
C SER A 404 2.20 1.72 -9.18
N SER A 405 1.72 0.68 -8.51
CA SER A 405 2.28 0.18 -7.24
C SER A 405 3.21 -1.03 -7.43
N TYR A 406 3.17 -1.71 -8.57
CA TYR A 406 3.89 -2.98 -8.77
C TYR A 406 5.41 -2.84 -8.60
N LEU A 407 6.02 -1.75 -9.12
CA LEU A 407 7.46 -1.53 -8.96
C LEU A 407 7.85 -1.45 -7.48
N GLY A 408 7.06 -0.74 -6.67
CA GLY A 408 7.26 -0.66 -5.22
C GLY A 408 7.13 -2.02 -4.54
N PHE A 409 6.13 -2.84 -4.94
CA PHE A 409 5.97 -4.20 -4.40
C PHE A 409 7.20 -5.07 -4.70
N ILE A 410 7.73 -5.03 -5.91
CA ILE A 410 8.92 -5.79 -6.31
C ILE A 410 10.15 -5.31 -5.53
N TYR A 411 10.39 -4.00 -5.50
CA TYR A 411 11.58 -3.42 -4.89
C TYR A 411 11.59 -3.61 -3.37
N GLY A 412 10.45 -3.43 -2.70
CA GLY A 412 10.30 -3.71 -1.27
C GLY A 412 10.57 -5.18 -0.92
N ALA A 413 10.10 -6.12 -1.74
CA ALA A 413 10.38 -7.54 -1.58
C ALA A 413 11.88 -7.85 -1.70
N MET A 414 12.52 -7.33 -2.74
CA MET A 414 13.95 -7.55 -2.99
C MET A 414 14.80 -7.07 -1.81
N LEU A 415 14.61 -5.82 -1.39
CA LEU A 415 15.43 -5.23 -0.35
C LEU A 415 15.12 -5.78 1.05
N SER A 416 13.93 -6.23 1.31
CA SER A 416 13.58 -6.87 2.59
C SER A 416 14.04 -8.33 2.69
N TRP A 417 14.17 -9.02 1.55
CA TRP A 417 14.71 -10.38 1.49
C TRP A 417 16.24 -10.39 1.57
N SER A 418 16.90 -9.68 0.68
CA SER A 418 18.37 -9.64 0.59
C SER A 418 18.89 -8.29 0.08
N SER A 419 19.13 -8.20 -1.21
CA SER A 419 19.60 -7.01 -1.91
C SER A 419 19.15 -7.05 -3.37
N GLY A 420 19.30 -5.91 -4.05
CA GLY A 420 19.03 -5.78 -5.47
C GLY A 420 19.08 -4.33 -5.89
N THR A 421 18.97 -4.08 -7.18
CA THR A 421 18.93 -2.73 -7.73
C THR A 421 17.53 -2.40 -8.24
N ILE A 422 17.24 -1.14 -8.42
CA ILE A 422 15.95 -0.71 -8.98
C ILE A 422 15.81 -1.22 -10.42
N GLU A 423 16.90 -1.26 -11.19
CA GLU A 423 16.93 -1.78 -12.55
C GLU A 423 16.58 -3.27 -12.61
N ASP A 424 16.92 -4.05 -11.58
CA ASP A 424 16.51 -5.45 -11.48
C ASP A 424 15.01 -5.56 -11.20
N ALA A 425 14.45 -4.65 -10.37
CA ALA A 425 13.01 -4.59 -10.13
C ALA A 425 12.23 -4.20 -11.41
N GLU A 426 12.74 -3.26 -12.21
CA GLU A 426 12.15 -2.87 -13.50
C GLU A 426 12.14 -4.03 -14.50
N LYS A 427 13.24 -4.79 -14.61
CA LYS A 427 13.29 -5.99 -15.46
C LYS A 427 12.28 -7.06 -15.00
N TYR A 428 12.12 -7.21 -13.69
CA TYR A 428 11.16 -8.19 -13.17
C TYR A 428 9.70 -7.74 -13.35
N LEU A 429 9.44 -6.43 -13.33
CA LEU A 429 8.14 -5.88 -13.70
C LEU A 429 7.73 -6.30 -15.11
N ALA A 430 8.68 -6.30 -16.06
CA ALA A 430 8.44 -6.78 -17.43
C ALA A 430 8.07 -8.28 -17.46
N ILE A 431 8.65 -9.10 -16.59
CA ILE A 431 8.31 -10.53 -16.46
C ILE A 431 6.89 -10.68 -15.90
N ILE A 432 6.54 -9.96 -14.83
CA ILE A 432 5.19 -10.01 -14.21
C ILE A 432 4.11 -9.59 -15.20
N LEU A 433 4.34 -8.50 -15.94
CA LEU A 433 3.40 -7.99 -16.93
C LEU A 433 3.42 -8.80 -18.24
N ASN A 434 4.42 -9.69 -18.43
CA ASN A 434 4.70 -10.36 -19.69
C ASN A 434 4.79 -9.38 -20.88
N ASP A 435 5.29 -8.17 -20.61
CA ASP A 435 5.40 -7.08 -21.59
C ASP A 435 6.47 -6.05 -21.15
N GLU A 436 7.60 -6.03 -21.86
CA GLU A 436 8.71 -5.12 -21.59
C GLU A 436 8.33 -3.65 -21.91
N THR A 437 7.51 -3.44 -22.94
CA THR A 437 7.08 -2.10 -23.37
C THR A 437 6.18 -1.48 -22.31
N LEU A 438 5.18 -2.22 -21.83
CA LEU A 438 4.28 -1.77 -20.78
C LEU A 438 5.04 -1.47 -19.47
N ALA A 439 5.97 -2.34 -19.08
CA ALA A 439 6.78 -2.14 -17.89
C ALA A 439 7.60 -0.84 -17.96
N LYS A 440 8.28 -0.58 -19.10
CA LYS A 440 9.02 0.66 -19.30
C LYS A 440 8.13 1.89 -19.25
N VAL A 441 6.95 1.85 -19.87
CA VAL A 441 5.98 2.96 -19.82
C VAL A 441 5.54 3.26 -18.39
N ILE A 442 5.27 2.24 -17.58
CA ILE A 442 4.87 2.41 -16.18
C ILE A 442 6.00 3.09 -15.37
N VAL A 443 7.24 2.62 -15.55
CA VAL A 443 8.41 3.20 -14.88
C VAL A 443 8.62 4.66 -15.28
N GLU A 444 8.70 4.94 -16.57
CA GLU A 444 8.93 6.30 -17.09
C GLU A 444 7.84 7.28 -16.64
N LEU A 445 6.57 6.85 -16.64
CA LEU A 445 5.48 7.67 -16.14
C LEU A 445 5.56 7.94 -14.65
N SER A 446 6.19 7.10 -13.84
CA SER A 446 6.35 7.36 -12.39
C SER A 446 7.35 8.48 -12.08
N HIS A 447 8.17 8.88 -13.05
CA HIS A 447 9.12 10.00 -12.96
C HIS A 447 8.51 11.37 -13.27
N TYR A 448 7.25 11.46 -13.72
CA TYR A 448 6.68 12.74 -14.15
C TYR A 448 6.76 13.84 -13.07
N HIS A 449 6.63 13.46 -11.79
CA HIS A 449 6.68 14.41 -10.68
C HIS A 449 8.04 15.09 -10.51
N GLU A 450 9.12 14.48 -10.98
CA GLU A 450 10.47 15.04 -10.98
C GLU A 450 10.62 16.14 -12.05
N LEU A 451 9.74 16.13 -13.07
CA LEU A 451 9.70 17.12 -14.15
C LEU A 451 8.78 18.31 -13.83
N GLU A 452 7.98 18.26 -12.77
CA GLU A 452 7.06 19.34 -12.38
C GLU A 452 7.76 20.59 -11.79
N GLY A 453 9.07 20.56 -11.61
CA GLY A 453 9.88 21.63 -11.01
C GLY A 453 10.18 21.38 -9.52
N GLU A 454 9.89 22.37 -8.66
CA GLU A 454 10.18 22.20 -7.22
C GLU A 454 9.41 21.01 -6.62
N TYR A 455 10.13 20.23 -5.82
CA TYR A 455 9.59 19.08 -5.11
C TYR A 455 8.42 19.48 -4.20
N ARG A 456 7.38 18.66 -4.20
CA ARG A 456 6.21 18.81 -3.33
C ARG A 456 6.07 17.61 -2.42
N ASP A 457 5.97 17.87 -1.12
CA ASP A 457 5.70 16.84 -0.13
C ASP A 457 4.30 16.24 -0.30
N TYR A 458 4.20 14.93 -0.10
CA TYR A 458 2.94 14.17 -0.04
C TYR A 458 2.03 14.30 -1.27
N GLY A 459 2.59 14.54 -2.44
CA GLY A 459 1.79 14.58 -3.67
C GLY A 459 2.53 15.21 -4.84
N THR A 460 1.80 15.45 -5.95
CA THR A 460 2.35 16.06 -7.16
C THR A 460 1.63 17.37 -7.49
N ARG A 461 2.26 18.25 -8.28
CA ARG A 461 1.68 19.55 -8.65
C ARG A 461 0.47 19.40 -9.57
N LEU A 462 0.49 18.42 -10.48
CA LEU A 462 -0.67 18.11 -11.32
C LEU A 462 -1.85 17.61 -10.49
N PHE A 463 -1.60 16.73 -9.51
CA PHE A 463 -2.64 16.21 -8.63
C PHE A 463 -3.25 17.29 -7.72
N ALA A 464 -2.52 18.37 -7.47
CA ALA A 464 -2.97 19.46 -6.60
C ALA A 464 -4.30 20.08 -7.06
N SER A 465 -4.59 20.12 -8.37
CA SER A 465 -5.86 20.65 -8.88
C SER A 465 -7.06 19.83 -8.39
N ILE A 466 -6.95 18.51 -8.35
CA ILE A 466 -7.98 17.60 -7.82
C ILE A 466 -8.14 17.82 -6.30
N MET A 467 -7.02 17.83 -5.59
CA MET A 467 -7.02 17.98 -4.12
C MET A 467 -7.63 19.33 -3.69
N TRP A 468 -7.22 20.43 -4.32
CA TRP A 468 -7.71 21.75 -3.93
C TRP A 468 -9.13 22.04 -4.42
N ALA A 469 -9.62 21.40 -5.48
CA ALA A 469 -11.03 21.43 -5.85
C ALA A 469 -11.88 20.76 -4.77
N GLU A 470 -11.46 19.62 -4.22
CA GLU A 470 -12.15 18.96 -3.11
C GLU A 470 -12.18 19.83 -1.84
N HIS A 471 -11.02 20.35 -1.42
CA HIS A 471 -10.94 21.19 -0.23
C HIS A 471 -11.73 22.51 -0.38
N GLY A 472 -11.69 23.08 -1.59
CA GLY A 472 -12.40 24.34 -1.91
C GLY A 472 -13.90 24.24 -1.77
N ARG A 473 -14.53 23.09 -2.06
CA ARG A 473 -15.99 22.89 -1.93
C ARG A 473 -16.52 23.11 -0.52
N ARG A 474 -15.66 23.03 0.49
CA ARG A 474 -15.99 23.21 1.91
C ARG A 474 -15.79 24.65 2.38
N GLN A 475 -15.40 25.56 1.48
CA GLN A 475 -15.13 26.95 1.79
C GLN A 475 -16.26 27.86 1.28
N ASP A 476 -16.50 28.97 1.96
CA ASP A 476 -17.51 29.97 1.56
C ASP A 476 -17.18 30.56 0.18
N ASP A 477 -15.91 30.91 -0.07
CA ASP A 477 -15.41 31.34 -1.38
C ASP A 477 -14.50 30.27 -1.99
N LYS A 478 -15.14 29.24 -2.53
CA LYS A 478 -14.47 28.07 -3.09
C LYS A 478 -13.50 28.39 -4.24
N VAL A 479 -13.84 29.37 -5.08
CA VAL A 479 -13.03 29.72 -6.27
C VAL A 479 -11.77 30.46 -5.85
N ASN A 480 -11.86 31.49 -5.02
CA ASN A 480 -10.67 32.18 -4.54
C ASN A 480 -9.78 31.29 -3.68
N PHE A 481 -10.36 30.41 -2.88
CA PHE A 481 -9.57 29.40 -2.15
C PHE A 481 -8.77 28.54 -3.12
N PHE A 482 -9.43 27.94 -4.13
CA PHE A 482 -8.81 27.09 -5.13
C PHE A 482 -7.67 27.81 -5.86
N LEU A 483 -7.96 29.01 -6.41
CA LEU A 483 -6.96 29.80 -7.15
C LEU A 483 -5.75 30.16 -6.29
N ASN A 484 -5.98 30.57 -5.02
CA ASN A 484 -4.87 30.90 -4.12
C ASN A 484 -3.98 29.68 -3.82
N ARG A 485 -4.57 28.49 -3.68
CA ARG A 485 -3.83 27.25 -3.49
C ARG A 485 -3.10 26.79 -4.76
N MET A 486 -3.70 27.01 -5.91
CA MET A 486 -3.08 26.66 -7.19
C MET A 486 -1.87 27.54 -7.55
N LYS A 487 -1.81 28.79 -7.10
CA LYS A 487 -0.65 29.69 -7.34
C LYS A 487 0.72 29.04 -7.03
N SER A 488 0.81 28.29 -5.94
CA SER A 488 2.04 27.57 -5.55
C SER A 488 2.22 26.22 -6.25
N ASN A 489 1.26 25.81 -7.07
CA ASN A 489 1.27 24.53 -7.79
C ASN A 489 1.29 24.71 -9.31
N ILE A 490 1.41 25.96 -9.79
CA ILE A 490 1.60 26.23 -11.23
C ILE A 490 2.97 25.72 -11.66
N ILE A 491 2.99 25.06 -12.80
CA ILE A 491 4.17 24.46 -13.42
C ILE A 491 4.75 25.47 -14.42
N SER A 492 6.07 25.61 -14.47
CA SER A 492 6.75 26.53 -15.40
C SER A 492 6.55 26.08 -16.86
N TYR A 493 6.64 27.00 -17.81
CA TYR A 493 6.52 26.67 -19.23
C TYR A 493 7.57 25.64 -19.69
N GLU A 494 8.79 25.69 -19.17
CA GLU A 494 9.82 24.69 -19.47
C GLU A 494 9.43 23.31 -18.97
N ALA A 495 8.97 23.20 -17.72
CA ALA A 495 8.51 21.94 -17.14
C ALA A 495 7.27 21.39 -17.87
N VAL A 496 6.34 22.24 -18.29
CA VAL A 496 5.19 21.87 -19.12
C VAL A 496 5.64 21.22 -20.44
N GLN A 497 6.63 21.79 -21.15
CA GLN A 497 7.14 21.20 -22.38
C GLN A 497 7.80 19.82 -22.14
N ASN A 498 8.53 19.67 -21.06
CA ASN A 498 9.14 18.38 -20.69
C ASN A 498 8.06 17.32 -20.41
N LEU A 499 7.01 17.69 -19.69
CA LEU A 499 5.88 16.80 -19.39
C LEU A 499 5.08 16.42 -20.65
N HIS A 500 4.80 17.38 -21.55
CA HIS A 500 4.18 17.08 -22.85
C HIS A 500 5.00 16.08 -23.67
N ASN A 501 6.33 16.26 -23.69
CA ASN A 501 7.22 15.34 -24.39
C ASN A 501 7.16 13.94 -23.76
N LEU A 502 7.24 13.83 -22.44
CA LEU A 502 7.14 12.57 -21.73
C LEU A 502 5.81 11.87 -22.04
N PHE A 503 4.67 12.55 -21.82
CA PHE A 503 3.35 11.92 -22.00
C PHE A 503 3.10 11.50 -23.44
N THR A 504 3.53 12.31 -24.42
CA THR A 504 3.42 11.99 -25.84
C THR A 504 4.27 10.77 -26.22
N GLN A 505 5.52 10.70 -25.73
CA GLN A 505 6.42 9.58 -26.00
C GLN A 505 5.87 8.28 -25.41
N GLU A 506 5.45 8.32 -24.13
CA GLU A 506 4.95 7.13 -23.44
C GLU A 506 3.60 6.65 -24.01
N LYS A 507 2.72 7.57 -24.39
CA LYS A 507 1.48 7.26 -25.11
C LYS A 507 1.74 6.55 -26.45
N ASN A 508 2.75 6.98 -27.20
CA ASN A 508 3.13 6.34 -28.47
C ASN A 508 3.77 4.96 -28.24
N LYS A 509 4.65 4.81 -27.24
CA LYS A 509 5.22 3.50 -26.87
C LYS A 509 4.13 2.52 -26.45
N LEU A 510 3.16 2.98 -25.64
CA LEU A 510 2.06 2.15 -25.12
C LEU A 510 1.22 1.50 -26.23
N GLN A 511 1.16 2.10 -27.44
CA GLN A 511 0.44 1.48 -28.57
C GLN A 511 1.00 0.12 -28.95
N ASN A 512 2.31 -0.11 -28.75
CA ASN A 512 3.00 -1.37 -29.06
C ASN A 512 2.93 -2.40 -27.92
N ALA A 513 2.39 -2.04 -26.75
CA ALA A 513 2.19 -2.98 -25.65
C ALA A 513 1.04 -3.95 -25.94
N LYS A 514 1.09 -5.15 -25.34
CA LYS A 514 0.04 -6.16 -25.45
C LYS A 514 -1.29 -5.67 -24.87
N GLU A 515 -2.39 -6.10 -25.46
CA GLU A 515 -3.72 -5.79 -24.94
C GLU A 515 -3.96 -6.52 -23.62
N CYS A 516 -4.17 -5.76 -22.55
CA CYS A 516 -4.48 -6.25 -21.20
C CYS A 516 -5.13 -5.15 -20.36
N LEU A 517 -5.64 -5.51 -19.19
CA LEU A 517 -6.27 -4.55 -18.27
C LEU A 517 -5.29 -3.47 -17.82
N GLU A 518 -4.06 -3.83 -17.53
CA GLU A 518 -3.00 -2.93 -17.08
C GLU A 518 -2.68 -1.87 -18.15
N LYS A 519 -2.67 -2.25 -19.43
CA LYS A 519 -2.50 -1.30 -20.54
C LYS A 519 -3.65 -0.29 -20.59
N ASP A 520 -4.89 -0.74 -20.44
CA ASP A 520 -6.07 0.14 -20.45
C ASP A 520 -6.04 1.10 -19.24
N GLU A 521 -5.62 0.62 -18.07
CA GLU A 521 -5.44 1.42 -16.86
C GLU A 521 -4.39 2.52 -17.08
N ILE A 522 -3.23 2.19 -17.62
CA ILE A 522 -2.15 3.16 -17.92
C ILE A 522 -2.58 4.15 -19.02
N LYS A 523 -3.28 3.68 -20.05
CA LYS A 523 -3.84 4.55 -21.08
C LYS A 523 -4.79 5.60 -20.51
N ASN A 524 -5.65 5.23 -19.57
CA ASN A 524 -6.56 6.17 -18.91
C ASN A 524 -5.82 7.09 -17.93
N ALA A 525 -4.76 6.61 -17.27
CA ALA A 525 -3.88 7.44 -16.45
C ALA A 525 -3.18 8.54 -17.29
N ILE A 526 -2.68 8.21 -18.48
CA ILE A 526 -2.09 9.20 -19.41
C ILE A 526 -3.14 10.25 -19.81
N LEU A 527 -4.37 9.85 -20.13
CA LEU A 527 -5.44 10.79 -20.45
C LEU A 527 -5.67 11.79 -19.30
N LEU A 528 -5.66 11.32 -18.05
CA LEU A 528 -5.81 12.21 -16.91
C LEU A 528 -4.59 13.13 -16.76
N LEU A 529 -3.37 12.61 -16.87
CA LEU A 529 -2.13 13.41 -16.79
C LEU A 529 -2.09 14.52 -17.85
N GLU A 530 -2.37 14.20 -19.11
CA GLU A 530 -2.46 15.18 -20.22
C GLU A 530 -3.51 16.25 -19.92
N THR A 531 -4.68 15.83 -19.38
CA THR A 531 -5.77 16.76 -19.04
C THR A 531 -5.40 17.67 -17.86
N LEU A 532 -4.77 17.13 -16.81
CA LEU A 532 -4.33 17.92 -15.66
C LEU A 532 -3.21 18.92 -16.05
N LEU A 533 -2.36 18.54 -16.99
CA LEU A 533 -1.35 19.44 -17.53
C LEU A 533 -2.00 20.60 -18.32
N ASP A 534 -2.95 20.33 -19.21
CA ASP A 534 -3.72 21.37 -19.93
C ASP A 534 -4.48 22.28 -18.94
N ILE A 535 -5.08 21.73 -17.89
CA ILE A 535 -5.70 22.54 -16.81
C ILE A 535 -4.67 23.45 -16.14
N ASN A 536 -3.47 22.95 -15.84
CA ASN A 536 -2.42 23.74 -15.20
C ASN A 536 -1.93 24.89 -16.08
N GLU A 537 -1.75 24.67 -17.38
CA GLU A 537 -1.39 25.72 -18.38
C GLU A 537 -2.48 26.79 -18.48
N ARG A 538 -3.76 26.38 -18.53
CA ARG A 538 -4.89 27.31 -18.56
C ARG A 538 -5.02 28.10 -17.27
N LEU A 539 -4.81 27.48 -16.12
CA LEU A 539 -4.79 28.17 -14.82
C LEU A 539 -3.63 29.17 -14.74
N HIS A 540 -2.46 28.86 -15.32
CA HIS A 540 -1.36 29.81 -15.42
C HIS A 540 -1.80 31.06 -16.21
N SER A 541 -2.33 30.86 -17.41
CA SER A 541 -2.84 31.94 -18.26
C SER A 541 -3.97 32.74 -17.58
N TYR A 542 -4.89 32.06 -16.87
CA TYR A 542 -5.97 32.71 -16.12
C TYR A 542 -5.44 33.61 -14.99
N LEU A 543 -4.42 33.16 -14.27
CA LEU A 543 -3.78 33.96 -13.22
C LEU A 543 -3.02 35.17 -13.77
N ASP A 544 -2.59 35.11 -15.04
CA ASP A 544 -2.02 36.23 -15.77
C ASP A 544 -3.08 37.14 -16.42
N ASN A 545 -4.35 37.00 -16.03
CA ASN A 545 -5.50 37.74 -16.53
C ASN A 545 -5.80 37.52 -18.02
N CYS A 546 -5.41 36.38 -18.59
CA CYS A 546 -5.83 36.00 -19.95
C CYS A 546 -7.23 35.39 -19.92
N ILE A 547 -8.01 35.58 -20.96
CA ILE A 547 -9.29 34.89 -21.18
C ILE A 547 -8.96 33.46 -21.60
N VAL A 548 -9.47 32.48 -20.82
CA VAL A 548 -9.28 31.05 -21.07
C VAL A 548 -10.62 30.31 -21.06
N ASN A 549 -10.66 29.19 -21.76
CA ASN A 549 -11.82 28.30 -21.82
C ASN A 549 -11.42 26.92 -21.31
N PHE A 550 -12.28 26.29 -20.50
CA PHE A 550 -12.04 24.96 -19.93
C PHE A 550 -12.92 23.86 -20.56
N ASP A 551 -13.63 24.11 -21.65
CA ASP A 551 -14.53 23.15 -22.31
C ASP A 551 -13.82 21.84 -22.70
N GLU A 552 -12.60 21.93 -23.29
CA GLU A 552 -11.84 20.75 -23.73
C GLU A 552 -11.32 19.92 -22.53
N PRO A 553 -10.68 20.51 -21.50
CA PRO A 553 -10.35 19.78 -20.29
C PRO A 553 -11.57 19.11 -19.64
N ILE A 554 -12.70 19.77 -19.56
CA ILE A 554 -13.95 19.20 -18.99
C ILE A 554 -14.37 17.97 -19.77
N LYS A 555 -14.44 18.00 -21.11
CA LYS A 555 -14.77 16.85 -21.96
C LYS A 555 -13.78 15.68 -21.75
N ASN A 556 -12.49 15.98 -21.60
CA ASN A 556 -11.48 14.96 -21.34
C ASN A 556 -11.63 14.34 -19.95
N LEU A 557 -11.99 15.11 -18.93
CA LEU A 557 -12.32 14.59 -17.61
C LEU A 557 -13.57 13.70 -17.63
N GLU A 558 -14.62 14.09 -18.36
CA GLU A 558 -15.82 13.25 -18.56
C GLU A 558 -15.48 11.93 -19.25
N LYS A 559 -14.66 11.97 -20.31
CA LYS A 559 -14.16 10.77 -20.99
C LYS A 559 -13.31 9.89 -20.06
N TYR A 560 -12.43 10.52 -19.25
CA TYR A 560 -11.69 9.79 -18.20
C TYR A 560 -12.63 9.05 -17.28
N LEU A 561 -13.70 9.68 -16.79
CA LEU A 561 -14.68 9.07 -15.87
C LEU A 561 -15.42 7.89 -16.50
N GLU A 562 -15.79 7.96 -17.78
CA GLU A 562 -16.41 6.84 -18.50
C GLU A 562 -15.49 5.60 -18.52
N ASN A 563 -14.21 5.80 -18.82
CA ASN A 563 -13.21 4.75 -18.81
C ASN A 563 -12.95 4.26 -17.38
N HIS A 564 -12.76 5.20 -16.44
CA HIS A 564 -12.48 4.89 -15.04
C HIS A 564 -13.56 3.99 -14.44
N LYS A 565 -14.84 4.20 -14.78
CA LYS A 565 -15.93 3.33 -14.32
C LYS A 565 -15.74 1.88 -14.75
N LYS A 566 -15.37 1.65 -16.01
CA LYS A 566 -15.15 0.30 -16.55
C LYS A 566 -13.95 -0.37 -15.86
N LEU A 567 -12.84 0.36 -15.72
CA LEU A 567 -11.61 -0.10 -15.11
C LEU A 567 -11.79 -0.37 -13.60
N TRP A 568 -12.54 0.50 -12.90
CA TRP A 568 -12.90 0.29 -11.51
C TRP A 568 -13.63 -1.03 -11.31
N LEU A 569 -14.69 -1.29 -12.10
CA LEU A 569 -15.51 -2.50 -11.99
C LEU A 569 -14.76 -3.79 -12.34
N ALA A 570 -13.65 -3.70 -13.05
CA ALA A 570 -12.81 -4.86 -13.35
C ALA A 570 -12.03 -5.37 -12.12
N ARG A 571 -11.82 -4.53 -11.11
CA ARG A 571 -11.01 -4.87 -9.93
C ARG A 571 -11.73 -4.70 -8.60
N ASN A 572 -12.74 -3.82 -8.51
CA ASN A 572 -13.27 -3.33 -7.24
C ASN A 572 -14.78 -3.40 -7.16
N ILE A 573 -15.30 -3.39 -5.95
CA ILE A 573 -16.73 -3.32 -5.64
C ILE A 573 -17.30 -2.02 -6.22
N LYS A 574 -18.50 -2.10 -6.79
CA LYS A 574 -19.16 -1.02 -7.53
C LYS A 574 -19.46 0.21 -6.66
N GLU A 575 -19.87 -0.03 -5.44
CA GLU A 575 -20.41 0.97 -4.53
C GLU A 575 -19.40 2.08 -4.21
N GLY A 576 -18.10 1.77 -4.17
CA GLY A 576 -17.03 2.75 -3.93
C GLY A 576 -16.73 3.70 -5.09
N TYR A 577 -17.17 3.36 -6.32
CA TYR A 577 -16.84 4.15 -7.51
C TYR A 577 -17.25 5.61 -7.42
N ALA A 578 -18.47 5.88 -6.93
CA ALA A 578 -19.01 7.25 -6.85
C ALA A 578 -18.11 8.18 -6.03
N PHE A 579 -17.52 7.66 -4.94
CA PHE A 579 -16.63 8.43 -4.10
C PHE A 579 -15.33 8.82 -4.84
N SER A 580 -14.73 7.88 -5.58
CA SER A 580 -13.56 8.14 -6.43
C SER A 580 -13.88 9.15 -7.54
N ALA A 581 -14.97 8.92 -8.28
CA ALA A 581 -15.42 9.78 -9.37
C ALA A 581 -15.72 11.21 -8.92
N ASN A 582 -16.23 11.41 -7.71
CA ASN A 582 -16.55 12.73 -7.18
C ASN A 582 -15.32 13.64 -7.07
N ARG A 583 -14.11 13.11 -6.92
CA ARG A 583 -12.88 13.92 -6.95
C ARG A 583 -12.71 14.65 -8.27
N ILE A 584 -13.01 13.96 -9.36
CA ILE A 584 -12.96 14.53 -10.71
C ILE A 584 -14.18 15.43 -10.98
N ASN A 585 -15.38 15.01 -10.52
CA ASN A 585 -16.59 15.84 -10.66
C ASN A 585 -16.44 17.19 -9.97
N TRP A 586 -15.82 17.26 -8.78
CA TRP A 586 -15.57 18.53 -8.08
C TRP A 586 -14.56 19.42 -8.82
N LEU A 587 -13.57 18.81 -9.49
CA LEU A 587 -12.68 19.58 -10.37
C LEU A 587 -13.46 20.14 -11.57
N ILE A 588 -14.31 19.34 -12.22
CA ILE A 588 -15.19 19.81 -13.32
C ILE A 588 -16.07 20.99 -12.85
N GLU A 589 -16.73 20.85 -11.70
CA GLU A 589 -17.55 21.93 -11.11
C GLU A 589 -16.73 23.21 -10.87
N MET A 590 -15.49 23.07 -10.39
CA MET A 590 -14.58 24.20 -10.16
C MET A 590 -14.22 24.90 -11.47
N LEU A 591 -13.88 24.15 -12.50
CA LEU A 591 -13.56 24.70 -13.84
C LEU A 591 -14.77 25.40 -14.45
N MET A 592 -15.97 24.84 -14.33
CA MET A 592 -17.22 25.52 -14.77
C MET A 592 -17.50 26.83 -14.01
N CYS A 593 -17.09 26.93 -12.74
CA CYS A 593 -17.23 28.18 -11.98
C CYS A 593 -16.23 29.25 -12.48
N LEU A 594 -15.04 28.86 -12.93
CA LEU A 594 -14.06 29.77 -13.53
C LEU A 594 -14.57 30.33 -14.86
N ASP A 595 -15.09 29.50 -15.76
CA ASP A 595 -15.66 29.91 -17.06
C ASP A 595 -16.83 30.92 -16.90
N ARG A 596 -17.65 30.77 -15.86
CA ARG A 596 -18.82 31.67 -15.62
C ARG A 596 -18.42 33.04 -15.10
N LYS A 597 -17.33 33.14 -14.30
CA LYS A 597 -16.83 34.44 -13.80
C LYS A 597 -16.36 35.39 -14.91
N GLU A 598 -15.93 34.87 -16.04
CA GLU A 598 -15.51 35.67 -17.19
C GLU A 598 -16.70 36.19 -18.05
N LYS A 599 -17.89 35.63 -17.86
CA LYS A 599 -19.11 36.02 -18.62
C LYS A 599 -19.95 37.06 -17.91
N ILE A 600 -19.53 37.54 -16.71
CA ILE A 600 -20.13 38.62 -15.93
C ILE A 600 -19.19 39.83 -15.93
#